data_c9f4228306b04fff79ed70c61e0563e0
#
_entry.id   c9f4228306b04fff79ed70c61e0563e0
#
_cell.length_a   1.000
_cell.length_b   1.000
_cell.length_c   1.000
_cell.angle_alpha   90.00
_cell.angle_beta   90.00
_cell.angle_gamma   90.00
#
_symmetry.space_group_name_H-M   'P 1'
#
loop_
_entity.id
_entity.type
_entity.pdbx_description
1 polymer ?
#
loop_
_entity_poly.entity_id
_entity_poly.type
_entity_poly.pdbx_seq_one_letter_code
_entity_poly.pdbx_strand_id
1 'polypeptide(L)'
;MFRFRLDGSSGVPPYLQLVHQVRQSLLLGYLREGDRLPTVKEVAGDLAINPNTVVKAYRQLEHEGLAGGRPGQGTFITATPPPAQPAAQQALRASLEQWFRDAEQAGLGDEAVTALIAVVRHDMKKEKVG
;
A
#
# COMPACT_ATOMS: atom_id res chain seq x y z
N MET A 1 3.63 10.20 9.39
CA MET A 1 4.80 9.96 8.51
C MET A 1 4.69 8.60 7.85
N PHE A 2 4.91 8.54 6.55
CA PHE A 2 4.83 7.28 5.81
C PHE A 2 5.97 6.33 6.19
N ARG A 3 5.62 5.08 6.46
CA ARG A 3 6.60 4.03 6.76
C ARG A 3 6.30 2.78 5.97
N PHE A 4 7.36 2.17 5.46
CA PHE A 4 7.27 0.88 4.81
C PHE A 4 7.28 -0.26 5.82
N ARG A 5 6.71 -1.38 5.40
CA ARG A 5 6.75 -2.65 6.15
C ARG A 5 6.97 -3.80 5.17
N LEU A 6 7.50 -4.90 5.64
CA LEU A 6 7.69 -6.10 4.83
C LEU A 6 6.98 -7.28 5.47
N ASP A 7 6.36 -8.09 4.63
CA ASP A 7 5.78 -9.36 5.00
C ASP A 7 6.58 -10.47 4.32
N GLY A 8 7.43 -11.15 5.09
CA GLY A 8 8.27 -12.23 4.58
C GLY A 8 7.50 -13.47 4.13
N SER A 9 6.24 -13.61 4.55
CA SER A 9 5.40 -14.76 4.22
C SER A 9 4.57 -14.56 2.95
N SER A 10 4.56 -13.36 2.36
CA SER A 10 3.65 -13.02 1.27
C SER A 10 4.01 -13.66 -0.08
N GLY A 11 5.26 -14.09 -0.26
CA GLY A 11 5.74 -14.56 -1.56
C GLY A 11 6.00 -13.47 -2.59
N VAL A 12 5.64 -12.22 -2.29
CA VAL A 12 5.91 -11.08 -3.17
C VAL A 12 7.33 -10.57 -2.91
N PRO A 13 8.13 -10.32 -3.96
CA PRO A 13 9.48 -9.79 -3.78
C PRO A 13 9.47 -8.49 -2.96
N PRO A 14 10.45 -8.27 -2.07
CA PRO A 14 10.48 -7.09 -1.23
C PRO A 14 10.32 -5.76 -1.97
N TYR A 15 11.01 -5.58 -3.11
CA TYR A 15 10.90 -4.32 -3.85
C TYR A 15 9.47 -4.06 -4.33
N LEU A 16 8.74 -5.11 -4.74
CA LEU A 16 7.34 -4.96 -5.16
C LEU A 16 6.43 -4.65 -3.98
N GLN A 17 6.71 -5.19 -2.80
CA GLN A 17 5.96 -4.82 -1.60
C GLN A 17 6.06 -3.31 -1.34
N LEU A 18 7.26 -2.74 -1.49
CA LEU A 18 7.46 -1.30 -1.33
C LEU A 18 6.67 -0.50 -2.37
N VAL A 19 6.74 -0.93 -3.63
CA VAL A 19 6.00 -0.29 -4.73
C VAL A 19 4.49 -0.32 -4.45
N HIS A 20 3.96 -1.49 -4.07
CA HIS A 20 2.53 -1.65 -3.78
C HIS A 20 2.08 -0.76 -2.62
N GLN A 21 2.90 -0.63 -1.58
CA GLN A 21 2.56 0.20 -0.42
C GLN A 21 2.47 1.68 -0.78
N VAL A 22 3.36 2.16 -1.63
CA VAL A 22 3.29 3.54 -2.12
C VAL A 22 2.00 3.74 -2.93
N ARG A 23 1.70 2.84 -3.87
CA ARG A 23 0.47 2.93 -4.66
C ARG A 23 -0.77 2.92 -3.77
N GLN A 24 -0.84 2.01 -2.80
CA GLN A 24 -1.96 1.92 -1.87
C GLN A 24 -2.12 3.22 -1.10
N SER A 25 -1.02 3.79 -0.61
CA SER A 25 -1.04 5.04 0.14
C SER A 25 -1.49 6.22 -0.70
N LEU A 26 -1.13 6.23 -1.98
CA LEU A 26 -1.62 7.24 -2.93
C LEU A 26 -3.12 7.11 -3.17
N LEU A 27 -3.60 5.88 -3.39
CA LEU A 27 -5.02 5.61 -3.61
C LEU A 27 -5.86 6.00 -2.40
N LEU A 28 -5.34 5.81 -1.19
CA LEU A 28 -6.05 6.11 0.05
C LEU A 28 -5.83 7.53 0.55
N GLY A 29 -4.99 8.31 -0.13
CA GLY A 29 -4.73 9.69 0.25
C GLY A 29 -3.76 9.85 1.42
N TYR A 30 -3.07 8.79 1.82
CA TYR A 30 -2.05 8.85 2.88
C TYR A 30 -0.74 9.47 2.38
N LEU A 31 -0.50 9.38 1.08
CA LEU A 31 0.57 10.10 0.38
C LEU A 31 -0.06 10.97 -0.70
N ARG A 32 0.52 12.14 -0.91
CA ARG A 32 0.06 13.13 -1.89
C ARG A 32 1.22 13.64 -2.72
N GLU A 33 0.89 14.23 -3.85
CA GLU A 33 1.88 14.93 -4.68
C GLU A 33 2.64 15.96 -3.84
N GLY A 34 3.96 15.96 -3.95
CA GLY A 34 4.85 16.82 -3.20
C GLY A 34 5.39 16.20 -1.92
N ASP A 35 4.80 15.10 -1.44
CA ASP A 35 5.30 14.42 -0.26
C ASP A 35 6.65 13.77 -0.54
N ARG A 36 7.55 13.83 0.43
CA ARG A 36 8.85 13.20 0.36
C ARG A 36 8.78 11.77 0.84
N LEU A 37 9.34 10.84 0.06
CA LEU A 37 9.51 9.46 0.51
C LEU A 37 10.72 9.36 1.44
N PRO A 38 10.73 8.36 2.35
CA PRO A 38 11.93 8.10 3.15
C PRO A 38 13.14 7.85 2.25
N THR A 39 14.32 8.23 2.71
CA THR A 39 15.54 7.99 1.93
C THR A 39 15.84 6.50 1.81
N VAL A 40 16.60 6.15 0.78
CA VAL A 40 17.04 4.76 0.58
C VAL A 40 17.73 4.23 1.85
N LYS A 41 18.60 5.05 2.43
CA LYS A 41 19.35 4.68 3.64
C LYS A 41 18.43 4.45 4.84
N GLU A 42 17.44 5.33 5.03
CA GLU A 42 16.46 5.18 6.11
C GLU A 42 15.66 3.89 5.97
N VAL A 43 15.15 3.62 4.78
CA VAL A 43 14.33 2.41 4.53
C VAL A 43 15.18 1.15 4.70
N ALA A 44 16.36 1.13 4.12
CA ALA A 44 17.26 -0.03 4.20
C ALA A 44 17.63 -0.32 5.66
N GLY A 45 17.86 0.71 6.46
CA GLY A 45 18.17 0.57 7.89
C GLY A 45 16.97 0.09 8.69
N ASP A 46 15.80 0.69 8.48
CA ASP A 46 14.58 0.35 9.22
C ASP A 46 14.11 -1.08 8.94
N LEU A 47 14.20 -1.52 7.70
CA LEU A 47 13.73 -2.84 7.28
C LEU A 47 14.82 -3.91 7.27
N ALA A 48 16.07 -3.53 7.53
CA ALA A 48 17.24 -4.43 7.47
C ALA A 48 17.34 -5.15 6.12
N ILE A 49 17.20 -4.39 5.03
CA ILE A 49 17.29 -4.91 3.66
C ILE A 49 18.40 -4.22 2.89
N ASN A 50 18.78 -4.83 1.76
CA ASN A 50 19.79 -4.26 0.88
C ASN A 50 19.29 -2.92 0.32
N PRO A 51 20.10 -1.84 0.38
CA PRO A 51 19.74 -0.56 -0.23
C PRO A 51 19.34 -0.67 -1.70
N ASN A 52 19.95 -1.59 -2.45
CA ASN A 52 19.61 -1.81 -3.85
C ASN A 52 18.16 -2.24 -4.07
N THR A 53 17.58 -2.95 -3.10
CA THR A 53 16.16 -3.32 -3.13
C THR A 53 15.27 -2.06 -3.08
N VAL A 54 15.63 -1.11 -2.24
CA VAL A 54 14.92 0.17 -2.12
C VAL A 54 15.09 1.00 -3.40
N VAL A 55 16.32 1.06 -3.92
CA VAL A 55 16.60 1.76 -5.19
C VAL A 55 15.75 1.18 -6.32
N LYS A 56 15.66 -0.15 -6.40
CA LYS A 56 14.85 -0.83 -7.42
C LYS A 56 13.37 -0.43 -7.30
N ALA A 57 12.85 -0.40 -6.10
CA ALA A 57 11.46 0.02 -5.85
C ALA A 57 11.23 1.47 -6.29
N TYR A 58 12.13 2.37 -5.92
CA TYR A 58 12.00 3.79 -6.25
C TYR A 58 12.13 4.03 -7.76
N ARG A 59 13.01 3.31 -8.43
CA ARG A 59 13.11 3.38 -9.90
C ARG A 59 11.84 2.91 -10.58
N GLN A 60 11.19 1.89 -10.05
CA GLN A 60 9.92 1.40 -10.57
C GLN A 60 8.84 2.49 -10.41
N LEU A 61 8.78 3.15 -9.27
CA LEU A 61 7.84 4.24 -9.04
C LEU A 61 8.11 5.43 -9.97
N GLU A 62 9.36 5.74 -10.22
CA GLU A 62 9.76 6.79 -11.17
C GLU A 62 9.34 6.41 -12.59
N HIS A 63 9.56 5.17 -12.97
CA HIS A 63 9.15 4.66 -14.28
C HIS A 63 7.64 4.76 -14.49
N GLU A 64 6.87 4.55 -13.43
CA GLU A 64 5.40 4.67 -13.48
C GLU A 64 4.91 6.13 -13.39
N GLY A 65 5.81 7.08 -13.21
CA GLY A 65 5.45 8.49 -13.10
C GLY A 65 4.89 8.90 -11.75
N LEU A 66 5.00 8.05 -10.73
CA LEU A 66 4.45 8.31 -9.40
C LEU A 66 5.42 9.04 -8.48
N ALA A 67 6.72 8.93 -8.75
CA ALA A 67 7.76 9.54 -7.94
C ALA A 67 8.87 10.09 -8.81
N GLY A 68 9.66 11.01 -8.27
CA GLY A 68 10.82 11.57 -8.96
C GLY A 68 11.86 12.06 -7.97
N GLY A 69 13.13 11.93 -8.36
CA GLY A 69 14.26 12.42 -7.57
C GLY A 69 14.44 13.92 -7.76
N ARG A 70 14.82 14.60 -6.68
CA ARG A 70 15.31 15.98 -6.70
C ARG A 70 16.72 15.99 -6.14
N PRO A 71 17.71 16.36 -6.97
CA PRO A 71 19.12 16.32 -6.54
C PRO A 71 19.34 17.04 -5.21
N GLY A 72 20.01 16.35 -4.27
CA GLY A 72 20.28 16.87 -2.94
C GLY A 72 19.10 16.95 -2.00
N GLN A 73 17.88 16.64 -2.46
CA GLN A 73 16.68 16.77 -1.64
C GLN A 73 15.97 15.44 -1.39
N GLY A 74 16.10 14.45 -2.26
CA GLY A 74 15.52 13.13 -2.11
C GLY A 74 14.52 12.77 -3.20
N THR A 75 13.65 11.81 -2.92
CA THR A 75 12.61 11.34 -3.82
C THR A 75 11.24 11.81 -3.34
N PHE A 76 10.46 12.34 -4.24
CA PHE A 76 9.17 12.96 -3.95
C PHE A 76 8.07 12.35 -4.81
N ILE A 77 6.85 12.37 -4.30
CA ILE A 77 5.66 11.97 -5.05
C ILE A 77 5.39 13.04 -6.11
N THR A 78 5.25 12.62 -7.36
CA THR A 78 5.07 13.52 -8.51
C THR A 78 3.69 13.48 -9.12
N ALA A 79 2.90 12.44 -8.82
CA ALA A 79 1.53 12.32 -9.32
C ALA A 79 0.69 11.51 -8.34
N THR A 80 -0.60 11.83 -8.26
CA THR A 80 -1.56 11.09 -7.45
C THR A 80 -2.74 10.66 -8.30
N PRO A 81 -3.36 9.49 -8.01
CA PRO A 81 -4.62 9.14 -8.64
C PRO A 81 -5.72 10.10 -8.17
N PRO A 82 -6.87 10.16 -8.88
CA PRO A 82 -8.00 10.99 -8.45
C PRO A 82 -8.36 10.69 -7.00
N PRO A 83 -8.62 11.72 -6.18
CA PRO A 83 -8.90 11.51 -4.77
C PRO A 83 -10.22 10.78 -4.55
N ALA A 84 -10.22 9.76 -3.68
CA ALA A 84 -11.44 9.23 -3.12
C ALA A 84 -12.06 10.29 -2.20
N GLN A 85 -13.38 10.22 -1.96
CA GLN A 85 -14.05 11.13 -1.03
C GLN A 85 -13.57 10.82 0.40
N PRO A 86 -12.84 11.73 1.08
CA PRO A 86 -12.20 11.41 2.37
C PRO A 86 -13.17 10.99 3.46
N ALA A 87 -14.33 11.65 3.56
CA ALA A 87 -15.33 11.33 4.59
C ALA A 87 -15.94 9.96 4.37
N ALA A 88 -16.29 9.63 3.12
CA ALA A 88 -16.83 8.32 2.77
C ALA A 88 -15.80 7.23 3.02
N GLN A 89 -14.55 7.47 2.69
CA GLN A 89 -13.46 6.52 2.92
C GLN A 89 -13.26 6.24 4.40
N GLN A 90 -13.30 7.27 5.25
CA GLN A 90 -13.17 7.08 6.70
C GLN A 90 -14.29 6.23 7.28
N ALA A 91 -15.54 6.47 6.85
CA ALA A 91 -16.68 5.68 7.29
C ALA A 91 -16.54 4.21 6.86
N LEU A 92 -16.09 3.98 5.62
CA LEU A 92 -15.85 2.63 5.12
C LEU A 92 -14.70 1.95 5.84
N ARG A 93 -13.66 2.70 6.18
CA ARG A 93 -12.55 2.15 6.95
C ARG A 93 -13.03 1.68 8.33
N ALA A 94 -13.82 2.49 9.01
CA ALA A 94 -14.37 2.13 10.32
C ALA A 94 -15.25 0.87 10.24
N SER A 95 -16.07 0.76 9.19
CA SER A 95 -16.89 -0.43 8.94
C SER A 95 -16.03 -1.66 8.71
N LEU A 96 -14.94 -1.52 7.94
CA LEU A 96 -14.03 -2.63 7.68
C LEU A 96 -13.29 -3.06 8.94
N GLU A 97 -12.84 -2.11 9.76
CA GLU A 97 -12.21 -2.43 11.04
C GLU A 97 -13.16 -3.21 11.94
N GLN A 98 -14.44 -2.81 11.99
CA GLN A 98 -15.44 -3.53 12.76
C GLN A 98 -15.66 -4.94 12.22
N TRP A 99 -15.70 -5.08 10.89
CA TRP A 99 -15.81 -6.37 10.26
C TRP A 99 -14.66 -7.31 10.65
N PHE A 100 -13.43 -6.81 10.68
CA PHE A 100 -12.28 -7.61 11.10
C PHE A 100 -12.40 -8.03 12.57
N ARG A 101 -12.87 -7.16 13.45
CA ARG A 101 -13.11 -7.52 14.86
C ARG A 101 -14.18 -8.60 14.98
N ASP A 102 -15.26 -8.48 14.22
CA ASP A 102 -16.33 -9.48 14.21
C ASP A 102 -15.84 -10.83 13.69
N ALA A 103 -15.03 -10.83 12.66
CA ALA A 103 -14.44 -12.04 12.10
C ALA A 103 -13.54 -12.74 13.13
N GLU A 104 -12.73 -11.98 13.87
CA GLU A 104 -11.88 -12.53 14.93
C GLU A 104 -12.72 -13.16 16.02
N GLN A 105 -13.79 -12.51 16.47
CA GLN A 105 -14.70 -13.04 17.48
C GLN A 105 -15.43 -14.29 16.99
N ALA A 106 -15.69 -14.39 15.69
CA ALA A 106 -16.28 -15.58 15.09
C ALA A 106 -15.30 -16.75 14.91
N GLY A 107 -14.02 -16.54 15.27
CA GLY A 107 -13.00 -17.57 15.18
C GLY A 107 -12.33 -17.72 13.84
N LEU A 108 -12.49 -16.72 12.94
CA LEU A 108 -11.82 -16.73 11.64
C LEU A 108 -10.36 -16.32 11.78
N GLY A 109 -9.44 -17.20 11.39
CA GLY A 109 -8.02 -16.88 11.32
C GLY A 109 -7.68 -16.10 10.06
N ASP A 110 -6.45 -15.63 9.96
CA ASP A 110 -6.00 -14.77 8.84
C ASP A 110 -6.24 -15.39 7.48
N GLU A 111 -5.98 -16.67 7.32
CA GLU A 111 -6.18 -17.37 6.04
C GLU A 111 -7.66 -17.39 5.65
N ALA A 112 -8.54 -17.68 6.60
CA ALA A 112 -9.98 -17.71 6.37
C ALA A 112 -10.52 -16.32 6.05
N VAL A 113 -10.04 -15.29 6.73
CA VAL A 113 -10.39 -13.88 6.46
C VAL A 113 -10.03 -13.51 5.03
N THR A 114 -8.80 -13.79 4.63
CA THR A 114 -8.31 -13.49 3.29
C THR A 114 -9.15 -14.22 2.23
N ALA A 115 -9.46 -15.50 2.48
CA ALA A 115 -10.27 -16.31 1.57
C ALA A 115 -11.70 -15.75 1.43
N LEU A 116 -12.31 -15.38 2.54
CA LEU A 116 -13.68 -14.84 2.55
C LEU A 116 -13.75 -13.52 1.80
N ILE A 117 -12.79 -12.63 2.02
CA ILE A 117 -12.72 -11.35 1.30
C ILE A 117 -12.60 -11.59 -0.20
N ALA A 118 -11.74 -12.52 -0.62
CA ALA A 118 -11.53 -12.83 -2.03
C ALA A 118 -12.81 -13.38 -2.68
N VAL A 119 -13.50 -14.30 -2.00
CA VAL A 119 -14.74 -14.92 -2.50
C VAL A 119 -15.85 -13.88 -2.64
N VAL A 120 -16.08 -13.08 -1.61
CA VAL A 120 -17.12 -12.05 -1.62
C VAL A 120 -16.85 -11.01 -2.71
N ARG A 121 -15.60 -10.56 -2.81
CA ARG A 121 -15.22 -9.59 -3.86
C ARG A 121 -15.48 -10.15 -5.26
N HIS A 122 -15.12 -11.42 -5.48
CA HIS A 122 -15.33 -12.08 -6.77
C HIS A 122 -16.83 -12.18 -7.12
N ASP A 123 -17.64 -12.62 -6.15
CA ASP A 123 -19.08 -12.77 -6.35
C ASP A 123 -19.77 -11.43 -6.62
N MET A 124 -19.34 -10.38 -5.93
CA MET A 124 -19.88 -9.05 -6.17
C MET A 124 -19.54 -8.52 -7.56
N LYS A 125 -18.34 -8.82 -8.07
CA LYS A 125 -17.95 -8.46 -9.44
C LYS A 125 -18.79 -9.20 -10.48
N LYS A 126 -19.14 -10.46 -10.23
CA LYS A 126 -20.03 -11.25 -11.10
C LYS A 126 -21.42 -10.62 -11.19
N GLU A 127 -21.97 -10.17 -10.08
CA GLU A 127 -23.27 -9.49 -10.05
C GLU A 127 -23.28 -8.23 -10.91
N LYS A 128 -22.16 -7.49 -10.94
CA LYS A 128 -22.07 -6.27 -11.76
C LYS A 128 -21.98 -6.55 -13.26
N VAL A 129 -21.46 -7.69 -13.64
CA VAL A 129 -21.27 -8.07 -15.05
C VAL A 129 -22.46 -8.84 -15.59
N GLY A 130 -23.16 -9.51 -14.73
CA GLY A 130 -24.39 -10.21 -15.05
C GLY A 130 -25.58 -9.29 -15.07
#